data_14df7b704a537c19012d95af1a556710
#
_entry.id   14df7b704a537c19012d95af1a556710
#
_cell.length_a   1.000
_cell.length_b   1.000
_cell.length_c   1.000
_cell.angle_alpha   90.00
_cell.angle_beta   90.00
_cell.angle_gamma   90.00
#
_symmetry.space_group_name_H-M   'P 1'
#
loop_
_entity.id
_entity.type
_entity.pdbx_description
1 polymer ?
#
loop_
_entity_poly.entity_id
_entity_poly.type
_entity_poly.pdbx_seq_one_letter_code
_entity_poly.pdbx_strand_id
1 'polypeptide(L)'
;MAGKLEGRIALVTGASRGIGRAAALEFAKEGAHVIALARTSGALEELDDDIRTVSPHGATLVPADLKDMDGIDRLGGAIYDRWGKLDIFFGNGAILGPISPIGHVMPKEWDDIMTVNVTANWRLLRILDPLLARSDAGRVILMSSAAAWKHRPYWGCYSVSKAALEALGHTYAQEVASTPIKVMMVDPGPLRTDMRATAVPGEDPLTLREPAALAPHLATMAAASWTETGRLFDFSGTEPKITDFGRPI
;
A
#
# COMPACT_ATOMS: atom_id res chain seq x y z
N MET A 1 -26.04 -4.99 -7.50
CA MET A 1 -24.97 -5.57 -8.35
C MET A 1 -23.87 -6.02 -7.43
N ALA A 2 -23.22 -7.16 -7.69
CA ALA A 2 -22.07 -7.60 -6.91
C ALA A 2 -20.95 -6.55 -7.02
N GLY A 3 -20.22 -6.33 -5.92
CA GLY A 3 -19.09 -5.39 -5.90
C GLY A 3 -17.92 -5.90 -6.76
N LYS A 4 -17.01 -5.02 -7.15
CA LYS A 4 -15.84 -5.35 -8.00
C LYS A 4 -14.90 -6.37 -7.35
N LEU A 5 -14.93 -6.48 -6.01
CA LEU A 5 -14.03 -7.31 -5.20
C LEU A 5 -14.78 -8.42 -4.45
N GLU A 6 -15.98 -8.76 -4.89
CA GLU A 6 -16.83 -9.77 -4.25
C GLU A 6 -16.08 -11.10 -4.05
N GLY A 7 -16.04 -11.57 -2.79
CA GLY A 7 -15.39 -12.83 -2.39
C GLY A 7 -13.86 -12.83 -2.43
N ARG A 8 -13.21 -11.69 -2.66
CA ARG A 8 -11.74 -11.56 -2.66
C ARG A 8 -11.19 -11.32 -1.26
N ILE A 9 -10.01 -11.83 -0.98
CA ILE A 9 -9.28 -11.64 0.29
C ILE A 9 -8.20 -10.58 0.07
N ALA A 10 -8.23 -9.48 0.84
CA ALA A 10 -7.34 -8.34 0.68
C ALA A 10 -6.53 -8.05 1.95
N LEU A 11 -5.21 -8.11 1.87
CA LEU A 11 -4.31 -7.61 2.93
C LEU A 11 -3.98 -6.14 2.66
N VAL A 12 -4.28 -5.27 3.63
CA VAL A 12 -3.97 -3.84 3.60
C VAL A 12 -3.03 -3.49 4.73
N THR A 13 -1.81 -3.01 4.42
CA THR A 13 -0.88 -2.52 5.43
C THR A 13 -1.03 -1.03 5.67
N GLY A 14 -0.81 -0.58 6.93
CA GLY A 14 -1.04 0.80 7.31
C GLY A 14 -2.52 1.19 7.25
N ALA A 15 -3.41 0.23 7.58
CA ALA A 15 -4.85 0.36 7.44
C ALA A 15 -5.53 1.30 8.45
N SER A 16 -4.82 1.75 9.50
CA SER A 16 -5.42 2.50 10.61
C SER A 16 -5.79 3.95 10.27
N ARG A 17 -5.22 4.54 9.21
CA ARG A 17 -5.46 5.94 8.83
C ARG A 17 -5.13 6.24 7.37
N GLY A 18 -5.49 7.46 6.92
CA GLY A 18 -5.11 7.99 5.62
C GLY A 18 -5.54 7.09 4.45
N ILE A 19 -4.62 6.89 3.51
CA ILE A 19 -4.90 6.13 2.28
C ILE A 19 -5.22 4.67 2.59
N GLY A 20 -4.50 4.04 3.53
CA GLY A 20 -4.73 2.64 3.90
C GLY A 20 -6.13 2.41 4.46
N ARG A 21 -6.62 3.30 5.33
CA ARG A 21 -7.98 3.25 5.89
C ARG A 21 -9.04 3.45 4.81
N ALA A 22 -8.84 4.46 3.95
CA ALA A 22 -9.77 4.72 2.85
C ALA A 22 -9.84 3.54 1.86
N ALA A 23 -8.71 2.93 1.54
CA ALA A 23 -8.65 1.75 0.68
C ALA A 23 -9.34 0.54 1.34
N ALA A 24 -9.08 0.28 2.62
CA ALA A 24 -9.69 -0.83 3.35
C ALA A 24 -11.22 -0.73 3.36
N LEU A 25 -11.74 0.48 3.62
CA LEU A 25 -13.18 0.74 3.62
C LEU A 25 -13.79 0.55 2.22
N GLU A 26 -13.14 1.07 1.17
CA GLU A 26 -13.63 0.91 -0.21
C GLU A 26 -13.54 -0.55 -0.67
N PHE A 27 -12.47 -1.28 -0.31
CA PHE A 27 -12.36 -2.71 -0.65
C PHE A 27 -13.48 -3.52 0.00
N ALA A 28 -13.80 -3.24 1.27
CA ALA A 28 -14.91 -3.89 1.97
C ALA A 28 -16.26 -3.55 1.34
N LYS A 29 -16.50 -2.29 0.99
CA LYS A 29 -17.70 -1.82 0.29
C LYS A 29 -17.88 -2.50 -1.08
N GLU A 30 -16.78 -2.80 -1.77
CA GLU A 30 -16.77 -3.51 -3.05
C GLU A 30 -16.79 -5.06 -2.87
N GLY A 31 -16.97 -5.57 -1.65
CA GLY A 31 -17.21 -6.97 -1.35
C GLY A 31 -15.99 -7.81 -0.97
N ALA A 32 -14.80 -7.19 -0.78
CA ALA A 32 -13.64 -7.91 -0.31
C ALA A 32 -13.70 -8.18 1.20
N HIS A 33 -13.18 -9.32 1.63
CA HIS A 33 -12.79 -9.52 3.03
C HIS A 33 -11.44 -8.86 3.29
N VAL A 34 -11.40 -7.86 4.18
CA VAL A 34 -10.20 -7.07 4.47
C VAL A 34 -9.45 -7.65 5.65
N ILE A 35 -8.16 -7.92 5.47
CA ILE A 35 -7.18 -8.18 6.53
C ILE A 35 -6.47 -6.85 6.77
N ALA A 36 -6.80 -6.16 7.85
CA ALA A 36 -6.30 -4.82 8.15
C ALA A 36 -5.11 -4.89 9.09
N LEU A 37 -3.91 -4.55 8.60
CA LEU A 37 -2.67 -4.56 9.37
C LEU A 37 -2.24 -3.14 9.74
N ALA A 38 -2.09 -2.87 11.03
CA ALA A 38 -1.52 -1.63 11.57
C ALA A 38 -1.08 -1.83 13.02
N ARG A 39 -0.33 -0.87 13.58
CA ARG A 39 0.19 -0.95 14.96
C ARG A 39 -0.84 -0.65 16.05
N THR A 40 -1.81 0.21 15.75
CA THR A 40 -2.74 0.76 16.73
C THR A 40 -4.05 -0.03 16.72
N SER A 41 -4.27 -0.87 17.74
CA SER A 41 -5.46 -1.72 17.85
C SER A 41 -6.75 -0.92 17.84
N GLY A 42 -6.88 0.14 18.66
CA GLY A 42 -8.10 0.95 18.70
C GLY A 42 -8.48 1.56 17.36
N ALA A 43 -7.50 2.03 16.56
CA ALA A 43 -7.78 2.56 15.22
C ALA A 43 -8.15 1.46 14.20
N LEU A 44 -7.74 0.20 14.45
CA LEU A 44 -8.22 -0.94 13.67
C LEU A 44 -9.65 -1.33 14.07
N GLU A 45 -9.99 -1.25 15.34
CA GLU A 45 -11.35 -1.48 15.86
C GLU A 45 -12.34 -0.45 15.28
N GLU A 46 -11.97 0.85 15.29
CA GLU A 46 -12.75 1.91 14.64
C GLU A 46 -12.92 1.65 13.13
N LEU A 47 -11.88 1.15 12.46
CA LEU A 47 -12.00 0.78 11.04
C LEU A 47 -12.95 -0.40 10.84
N ASP A 48 -12.93 -1.42 11.71
CA ASP A 48 -13.86 -2.56 11.63
C ASP A 48 -15.30 -2.12 11.84
N ASP A 49 -15.55 -1.22 12.80
CA ASP A 49 -16.87 -0.64 13.02
C ASP A 49 -17.39 0.06 11.76
N ASP A 50 -16.55 0.88 11.11
CA ASP A 50 -16.93 1.52 9.86
C ASP A 50 -17.14 0.52 8.72
N ILE A 51 -16.29 -0.51 8.61
CA ILE A 51 -16.45 -1.58 7.60
C ILE A 51 -17.78 -2.29 7.79
N ARG A 52 -18.21 -2.54 9.03
CA ARG A 52 -19.52 -3.17 9.34
C ARG A 52 -20.71 -2.34 8.90
N THR A 53 -20.53 -1.04 8.68
CA THR A 53 -21.61 -0.19 8.12
C THR A 53 -21.83 -0.40 6.62
N VAL A 54 -20.82 -0.91 5.91
CA VAL A 54 -20.81 -1.04 4.44
C VAL A 54 -20.63 -2.48 3.94
N SER A 55 -20.27 -3.40 4.85
CA SER A 55 -20.06 -4.82 4.56
C SER A 55 -20.60 -5.70 5.69
N PRO A 56 -21.26 -6.84 5.40
CA PRO A 56 -21.81 -7.69 6.44
C PRO A 56 -20.77 -8.48 7.25
N HIS A 57 -19.51 -8.50 6.84
CA HIS A 57 -18.52 -9.44 7.38
C HIS A 57 -17.44 -8.81 8.27
N GLY A 58 -17.37 -7.47 8.41
CA GLY A 58 -16.30 -6.83 9.14
C GLY A 58 -14.90 -7.12 8.55
N ALA A 59 -13.84 -6.76 9.29
CA ALA A 59 -12.46 -7.01 8.92
C ALA A 59 -11.77 -8.04 9.83
N THR A 60 -10.67 -8.62 9.37
CA THR A 60 -9.73 -9.33 10.25
C THR A 60 -8.65 -8.34 10.68
N LEU A 61 -8.60 -8.04 11.97
CA LEU A 61 -7.64 -7.08 12.52
C LEU A 61 -6.33 -7.77 12.86
N VAL A 62 -5.23 -7.20 12.36
CA VAL A 62 -3.87 -7.68 12.61
C VAL A 62 -3.06 -6.54 13.24
N PRO A 63 -3.09 -6.40 14.58
CA PRO A 63 -2.25 -5.43 15.28
C PRO A 63 -0.79 -5.90 15.24
N ALA A 64 -0.01 -5.33 14.30
CA ALA A 64 1.39 -5.69 14.08
C ALA A 64 2.23 -4.49 13.65
N ASP A 65 3.51 -4.50 14.01
CA ASP A 65 4.51 -3.53 13.52
C ASP A 65 5.21 -4.12 12.28
N LEU A 66 5.31 -3.32 11.22
CA LEU A 66 6.09 -3.68 10.03
C LEU A 66 7.60 -3.83 10.30
N LYS A 67 8.08 -3.48 11.50
CA LYS A 67 9.43 -3.77 11.97
C LYS A 67 9.57 -5.17 12.58
N ASP A 68 8.46 -5.81 12.97
CA ASP A 68 8.47 -7.20 13.50
C ASP A 68 8.52 -8.19 12.34
N MET A 69 9.74 -8.50 11.90
CA MET A 69 9.98 -9.39 10.76
C MET A 69 9.48 -10.81 11.02
N ASP A 70 9.59 -11.30 12.26
CA ASP A 70 9.10 -12.63 12.64
C ASP A 70 7.56 -12.67 12.66
N GLY A 71 6.92 -11.56 13.09
CA GLY A 71 5.48 -11.39 13.01
C GLY A 71 4.98 -11.39 11.57
N ILE A 72 5.71 -10.71 10.68
CA ILE A 72 5.41 -10.73 9.23
C ILE A 72 5.52 -12.15 8.68
N ASP A 73 6.57 -12.90 8.99
CA ASP A 73 6.75 -14.27 8.48
C ASP A 73 5.62 -15.21 8.93
N ARG A 74 5.13 -15.06 10.18
CA ARG A 74 3.98 -15.85 10.68
C ARG A 74 2.66 -15.50 10.00
N LEU A 75 2.51 -14.28 9.49
CA LEU A 75 1.27 -13.82 8.86
C LEU A 75 0.92 -14.64 7.62
N GLY A 76 1.90 -15.01 6.80
CA GLY A 76 1.67 -15.85 5.62
C GLY A 76 1.03 -17.18 5.96
N GLY A 77 1.53 -17.88 7.00
CA GLY A 77 0.94 -19.11 7.50
C GLY A 77 -0.50 -18.93 8.00
N ALA A 78 -0.75 -17.88 8.80
CA ALA A 78 -2.09 -17.59 9.31
C ALA A 78 -3.11 -17.29 8.20
N ILE A 79 -2.71 -16.59 7.14
CA ILE A 79 -3.57 -16.34 5.96
C ILE A 79 -3.83 -17.66 5.23
N TYR A 80 -2.80 -18.50 5.04
CA TYR A 80 -2.94 -19.79 4.39
C TYR A 80 -3.93 -20.70 5.15
N ASP A 81 -3.76 -20.83 6.45
CA ASP A 81 -4.58 -21.71 7.30
C ASP A 81 -6.06 -21.31 7.28
N ARG A 82 -6.34 -20.01 7.14
CA ARG A 82 -7.71 -19.49 7.20
C ARG A 82 -8.40 -19.43 5.85
N TRP A 83 -7.69 -19.05 4.77
CA TRP A 83 -8.30 -18.80 3.45
C TRP A 83 -7.66 -19.61 2.31
N GLY A 84 -6.48 -20.20 2.52
CA GLY A 84 -5.76 -20.99 1.51
C GLY A 84 -5.15 -20.17 0.38
N LYS A 85 -5.48 -18.88 0.27
CA LYS A 85 -5.04 -17.95 -0.78
C LYS A 85 -5.04 -16.51 -0.28
N LEU A 86 -4.45 -15.61 -1.07
CA LEU A 86 -4.63 -14.17 -0.99
C LEU A 86 -4.91 -13.61 -2.38
N ASP A 87 -5.91 -12.76 -2.53
CA ASP A 87 -6.26 -12.18 -3.83
C ASP A 87 -5.62 -10.80 -4.04
N ILE A 88 -5.49 -9.99 -2.97
CA ILE A 88 -5.04 -8.61 -3.05
C ILE A 88 -4.02 -8.34 -1.94
N PHE A 89 -2.85 -7.81 -2.30
CA PHE A 89 -1.89 -7.21 -1.39
C PHE A 89 -1.77 -5.72 -1.67
N PHE A 90 -2.19 -4.88 -0.72
CA PHE A 90 -1.97 -3.44 -0.75
C PHE A 90 -0.88 -3.03 0.23
N GLY A 91 0.35 -2.87 -0.29
CA GLY A 91 1.54 -2.44 0.42
C GLY A 91 1.58 -0.92 0.59
N ASN A 92 0.82 -0.40 1.57
CA ASN A 92 0.67 1.03 1.81
C ASN A 92 1.42 1.51 3.06
N GLY A 93 1.62 0.65 4.06
CA GLY A 93 2.28 1.02 5.31
C GLY A 93 3.68 1.61 5.09
N ALA A 94 3.90 2.83 5.56
CA ALA A 94 5.17 3.55 5.41
C ALA A 94 5.38 4.58 6.51
N ILE A 95 6.63 5.01 6.69
CA ILE A 95 7.01 6.17 7.50
C ILE A 95 7.75 7.19 6.64
N LEU A 96 7.62 8.47 6.99
CA LEU A 96 8.27 9.58 6.28
C LEU A 96 9.78 9.64 6.58
N GLY A 97 10.16 9.34 7.83
CA GLY A 97 11.50 9.61 8.33
C GLY A 97 11.78 11.12 8.51
N PRO A 98 13.03 11.50 8.78
CA PRO A 98 13.40 12.89 8.96
C PRO A 98 13.42 13.65 7.62
N ILE A 99 12.91 14.88 7.64
CA ILE A 99 13.12 15.88 6.58
C ILE A 99 14.38 16.67 6.95
N SER A 100 15.54 16.21 6.48
CA SER A 100 16.84 16.66 6.93
C SER A 100 17.89 16.52 5.82
N PRO A 101 18.99 17.32 5.84
CA PRO A 101 20.14 17.04 4.98
C PRO A 101 20.61 15.60 5.15
N ILE A 102 20.91 14.91 4.06
CA ILE A 102 21.21 13.47 4.08
C ILE A 102 22.39 13.11 5.00
N GLY A 103 23.38 14.01 5.09
CA GLY A 103 24.54 13.83 6.00
C GLY A 103 24.22 14.00 7.48
N HIS A 104 23.02 14.46 7.84
CA HIS A 104 22.59 14.66 9.24
C HIS A 104 21.59 13.58 9.69
N VAL A 105 21.19 12.67 8.81
CA VAL A 105 20.30 11.58 9.15
C VAL A 105 21.03 10.60 10.05
N MET A 106 20.42 10.29 11.19
CA MET A 106 21.00 9.31 12.13
C MET A 106 20.87 7.88 11.57
N PRO A 107 21.87 6.99 11.80
CA PRO A 107 21.81 5.61 11.33
C PRO A 107 20.51 4.90 11.67
N LYS A 108 20.02 5.07 12.91
CA LYS A 108 18.74 4.48 13.35
C LYS A 108 17.54 4.96 12.54
N GLU A 109 17.49 6.23 12.16
CA GLU A 109 16.39 6.79 11.35
C GLU A 109 16.42 6.23 9.93
N TRP A 110 17.64 6.09 9.38
CA TRP A 110 17.84 5.42 8.09
C TRP A 110 17.37 3.96 8.13
N ASP A 111 17.83 3.20 9.13
CA ASP A 111 17.48 1.79 9.30
C ASP A 111 15.96 1.62 9.48
N ASP A 112 15.33 2.47 10.28
CA ASP A 112 13.90 2.45 10.51
C ASP A 112 13.09 2.66 9.22
N ILE A 113 13.47 3.63 8.40
CA ILE A 113 12.75 3.92 7.15
C ILE A 113 12.95 2.81 6.11
N MET A 114 14.17 2.30 5.97
CA MET A 114 14.47 1.19 5.06
C MET A 114 13.76 -0.09 5.51
N THR A 115 13.74 -0.34 6.80
CA THR A 115 13.03 -1.50 7.38
C THR A 115 11.54 -1.46 7.06
N VAL A 116 10.86 -0.33 7.35
CA VAL A 116 9.40 -0.23 7.16
C VAL A 116 9.02 -0.11 5.69
N ASN A 117 9.70 0.79 4.94
CA ASN A 117 9.25 1.13 3.59
C ASN A 117 9.71 0.12 2.54
N VAL A 118 10.81 -0.59 2.77
CA VAL A 118 11.44 -1.50 1.79
C VAL A 118 11.45 -2.94 2.28
N THR A 119 12.17 -3.22 3.38
CA THR A 119 12.39 -4.59 3.85
C THR A 119 11.09 -5.30 4.21
N ALA A 120 10.17 -4.61 4.91
CA ALA A 120 8.87 -5.17 5.24
C ALA A 120 8.05 -5.52 4.00
N ASN A 121 8.05 -4.67 2.95
CA ASN A 121 7.34 -4.96 1.70
C ASN A 121 7.98 -6.15 0.94
N TRP A 122 9.32 -6.22 0.88
CA TRP A 122 10.00 -7.38 0.34
C TRP A 122 9.64 -8.67 1.10
N ARG A 123 9.65 -8.60 2.45
CA ARG A 123 9.32 -9.75 3.28
C ARG A 123 7.87 -10.19 3.10
N LEU A 124 6.95 -9.23 3.01
CA LEU A 124 5.55 -9.51 2.69
C LEU A 124 5.41 -10.14 1.30
N LEU A 125 6.04 -9.60 0.26
CA LEU A 125 6.01 -10.21 -1.08
C LEU A 125 6.51 -11.66 -1.03
N ARG A 126 7.61 -11.93 -0.34
CA ARG A 126 8.19 -13.27 -0.22
C ARG A 126 7.22 -14.29 0.39
N ILE A 127 6.48 -13.91 1.44
CA ILE A 127 5.54 -14.83 2.11
C ILE A 127 4.19 -14.90 1.43
N LEU A 128 3.79 -13.84 0.70
CA LEU A 128 2.48 -13.74 0.06
C LEU A 128 2.49 -14.26 -1.38
N ASP A 129 3.64 -14.31 -2.06
CA ASP A 129 3.77 -14.81 -3.43
C ASP A 129 3.08 -16.18 -3.64
N PRO A 130 3.35 -17.22 -2.83
CA PRO A 130 2.67 -18.50 -3.00
C PRO A 130 1.15 -18.44 -2.74
N LEU A 131 0.67 -17.48 -1.96
CA LEU A 131 -0.75 -17.26 -1.71
C LEU A 131 -1.42 -16.51 -2.85
N LEU A 132 -0.74 -15.49 -3.40
CA LEU A 132 -1.17 -14.74 -4.59
C LEU A 132 -1.22 -15.64 -5.83
N ALA A 133 -0.27 -16.56 -5.96
CA ALA A 133 -0.24 -17.55 -7.04
C ALA A 133 -1.41 -18.56 -6.97
N ARG A 134 -2.06 -18.72 -5.81
CA ARG A 134 -3.27 -19.56 -5.64
C ARG A 134 -4.56 -18.79 -5.97
N SER A 135 -4.48 -17.48 -6.17
CA SER A 135 -5.59 -16.68 -6.68
C SER A 135 -5.72 -16.84 -8.19
N ASP A 136 -6.95 -16.85 -8.69
CA ASP A 136 -7.24 -16.76 -10.12
C ASP A 136 -6.82 -15.42 -10.74
N ALA A 137 -6.66 -14.39 -9.90
CA ALA A 137 -6.31 -13.05 -10.31
C ALA A 137 -5.59 -12.28 -9.19
N GLY A 138 -4.37 -12.69 -8.82
CA GLY A 138 -3.57 -12.01 -7.79
C GLY A 138 -3.30 -10.53 -8.13
N ARG A 139 -3.43 -9.65 -7.16
CA ARG A 139 -3.17 -8.20 -7.33
C ARG A 139 -2.24 -7.68 -6.25
N VAL A 140 -1.18 -7.03 -6.68
CA VAL A 140 -0.22 -6.35 -5.80
C VAL A 140 -0.23 -4.87 -6.15
N ILE A 141 -0.51 -4.03 -5.16
CA ILE A 141 -0.51 -2.58 -5.29
C ILE A 141 0.46 -2.03 -4.25
N LEU A 142 1.52 -1.35 -4.69
CA LEU A 142 2.53 -0.77 -3.82
C LEU A 142 2.44 0.76 -3.85
N MET A 143 2.31 1.37 -2.67
CA MET A 143 2.21 2.82 -2.54
C MET A 143 3.58 3.46 -2.67
N SER A 144 3.82 4.10 -3.81
CA SER A 144 5.00 4.90 -4.10
C SER A 144 4.80 6.39 -3.75
N SER A 145 5.54 7.25 -4.39
CA SER A 145 5.48 8.72 -4.25
C SER A 145 6.33 9.39 -5.33
N ALA A 146 5.98 10.59 -5.72
CA ALA A 146 6.83 11.45 -6.54
C ALA A 146 8.24 11.67 -5.95
N ALA A 147 8.43 11.41 -4.65
CA ALA A 147 9.74 11.46 -4.01
C ALA A 147 10.73 10.43 -4.58
N ALA A 148 10.24 9.31 -5.14
CA ALA A 148 11.09 8.29 -5.75
C ALA A 148 11.95 8.81 -6.92
N TRP A 149 11.52 9.89 -7.59
CA TRP A 149 12.17 10.43 -8.79
C TRP A 149 12.39 11.96 -8.79
N LYS A 150 11.72 12.73 -7.90
CA LYS A 150 11.89 14.20 -7.86
C LYS A 150 13.14 14.66 -7.10
N HIS A 151 13.74 13.82 -6.29
CA HIS A 151 14.98 14.04 -5.54
C HIS A 151 15.07 15.42 -4.85
N ARG A 152 14.03 15.82 -4.14
CA ARG A 152 13.99 17.11 -3.45
C ARG A 152 15.02 17.16 -2.32
N PRO A 153 15.69 18.32 -2.10
CA PRO A 153 16.53 18.50 -0.93
C PRO A 153 15.80 18.14 0.36
N TYR A 154 16.51 17.56 1.30
CA TYR A 154 16.04 17.12 2.64
C TYR A 154 15.15 15.88 2.67
N TRP A 155 14.73 15.34 1.52
CA TRP A 155 13.87 14.16 1.41
C TRP A 155 14.65 12.85 1.21
N GLY A 156 15.99 12.87 1.41
CA GLY A 156 16.89 11.80 0.98
C GLY A 156 16.46 10.41 1.42
N CYS A 157 16.20 10.18 2.70
CA CYS A 157 15.79 8.85 3.21
C CYS A 157 14.49 8.35 2.58
N TYR A 158 13.48 9.21 2.55
CA TYR A 158 12.19 8.85 1.97
C TYR A 158 12.30 8.59 0.47
N SER A 159 13.02 9.46 -0.25
CA SER A 159 13.25 9.31 -1.70
C SER A 159 13.93 7.99 -2.03
N VAL A 160 15.02 7.65 -1.33
CA VAL A 160 15.73 6.38 -1.53
C VAL A 160 14.83 5.20 -1.24
N SER A 161 14.07 5.23 -0.13
CA SER A 161 13.17 4.13 0.22
C SER A 161 12.05 3.92 -0.81
N LYS A 162 11.49 5.00 -1.36
CA LYS A 162 10.44 4.90 -2.38
C LYS A 162 10.99 4.48 -3.75
N ALA A 163 12.19 4.94 -4.13
CA ALA A 163 12.88 4.46 -5.33
C ALA A 163 13.22 2.96 -5.22
N ALA A 164 13.69 2.51 -4.05
CA ALA A 164 13.95 1.09 -3.81
C ALA A 164 12.67 0.25 -3.86
N LEU A 165 11.56 0.75 -3.30
CA LEU A 165 10.25 0.09 -3.37
C LEU A 165 9.74 -0.01 -4.81
N GLU A 166 9.91 1.03 -5.62
CA GLU A 166 9.56 0.99 -7.05
C GLU A 166 10.41 -0.06 -7.79
N ALA A 167 11.73 -0.08 -7.58
CA ALA A 167 12.59 -1.10 -8.17
C ALA A 167 12.16 -2.52 -7.78
N LEU A 168 11.83 -2.73 -6.49
CA LEU A 168 11.31 -4.00 -6.00
C LEU A 168 10.01 -4.40 -6.71
N GLY A 169 9.04 -3.48 -6.79
CA GLY A 169 7.75 -3.74 -7.43
C GLY A 169 7.87 -4.05 -8.92
N HIS A 170 8.77 -3.34 -9.64
CA HIS A 170 9.02 -3.62 -11.06
C HIS A 170 9.70 -4.95 -11.29
N THR A 171 10.73 -5.28 -10.49
CA THR A 171 11.40 -6.57 -10.58
C THR A 171 10.38 -7.69 -10.36
N TYR A 172 9.58 -7.59 -9.30
CA TYR A 172 8.55 -8.58 -9.02
C TYR A 172 7.51 -8.69 -10.15
N ALA A 173 7.09 -7.56 -10.75
CA ALA A 173 6.17 -7.58 -11.89
C ALA A 173 6.71 -8.35 -13.10
N GLN A 174 8.03 -8.27 -13.36
CA GLN A 174 8.68 -9.05 -14.43
C GLN A 174 8.78 -10.54 -14.07
N GLU A 175 9.10 -10.86 -12.83
CA GLU A 175 9.19 -12.24 -12.35
C GLU A 175 7.86 -12.99 -12.46
N VAL A 176 6.73 -12.29 -12.19
CA VAL A 176 5.38 -12.89 -12.25
C VAL A 176 4.66 -12.66 -13.57
N ALA A 177 5.32 -12.16 -14.61
CA ALA A 177 4.71 -11.77 -15.89
C ALA A 177 3.93 -12.90 -16.58
N SER A 178 4.37 -14.17 -16.40
CA SER A 178 3.72 -15.37 -16.96
C SER A 178 2.58 -15.92 -16.07
N THR A 179 2.27 -15.26 -14.96
CA THR A 179 1.23 -15.67 -14.00
C THR A 179 -0.01 -14.78 -14.09
N PRO A 180 -1.13 -15.13 -13.43
CA PRO A 180 -2.29 -14.25 -13.29
C PRO A 180 -2.05 -13.01 -12.40
N ILE A 181 -0.90 -12.93 -11.71
CA ILE A 181 -0.58 -11.81 -10.80
C ILE A 181 -0.31 -10.54 -11.60
N LYS A 182 -0.92 -9.42 -11.17
CA LYS A 182 -0.66 -8.09 -11.71
C LYS A 182 -0.12 -7.18 -10.61
N VAL A 183 0.90 -6.40 -10.93
CA VAL A 183 1.62 -5.53 -9.97
C VAL A 183 1.55 -4.09 -10.45
N MET A 184 1.06 -3.19 -9.60
CA MET A 184 1.01 -1.76 -9.87
C MET A 184 1.72 -0.97 -8.78
N MET A 185 2.44 0.06 -9.16
CA MET A 185 2.88 1.13 -8.27
C MET A 185 1.91 2.29 -8.34
N VAL A 186 1.73 3.01 -7.24
CA VAL A 186 0.82 4.16 -7.15
C VAL A 186 1.55 5.37 -6.59
N ASP A 187 1.60 6.46 -7.36
CA ASP A 187 1.93 7.80 -6.84
C ASP A 187 0.60 8.50 -6.50
N PRO A 188 0.26 8.67 -5.22
CA PRO A 188 -1.00 9.25 -4.81
C PRO A 188 -1.06 10.76 -5.04
N GLY A 189 0.08 11.41 -5.34
CA GLY A 189 0.21 12.85 -5.27
C GLY A 189 -0.01 13.39 -3.86
N PRO A 190 -0.23 14.71 -3.71
CA PRO A 190 -0.54 15.32 -2.43
C PRO A 190 -1.99 15.02 -2.04
N LEU A 191 -2.18 14.24 -0.95
CA LEU A 191 -3.48 13.98 -0.34
C LEU A 191 -3.49 14.46 1.11
N ARG A 192 -4.67 14.80 1.63
CA ARG A 192 -4.87 15.26 3.01
C ARG A 192 -4.67 14.12 4.00
N THR A 193 -3.44 13.98 4.47
CA THR A 193 -3.01 12.95 5.44
C THR A 193 -2.09 13.56 6.49
N ASP A 194 -2.00 12.93 7.67
CA ASP A 194 -1.05 13.35 8.71
C ASP A 194 0.40 13.35 8.22
N MET A 195 0.76 12.36 7.39
CA MET A 195 2.09 12.30 6.78
C MET A 195 2.35 13.53 5.91
N ARG A 196 1.37 13.98 5.13
CA ARG A 196 1.48 15.18 4.31
C ARG A 196 1.60 16.43 5.17
N ALA A 197 0.79 16.59 6.19
CA ALA A 197 0.87 17.71 7.13
C ALA A 197 2.24 17.80 7.82
N THR A 198 2.81 16.64 8.19
CA THR A 198 4.18 16.57 8.74
C THR A 198 5.24 16.93 7.70
N ALA A 199 5.08 16.47 6.46
CA ALA A 199 6.07 16.66 5.39
C ALA A 199 6.11 18.10 4.85
N VAL A 200 4.99 18.80 4.85
CA VAL A 200 4.83 20.16 4.30
C VAL A 200 4.02 20.99 5.30
N PRO A 201 4.64 21.37 6.44
CA PRO A 201 3.98 22.21 7.43
C PRO A 201 3.63 23.58 6.84
N GLY A 202 2.41 24.05 7.08
CA GLY A 202 1.91 25.33 6.56
C GLY A 202 1.16 25.23 5.23
N GLU A 203 1.08 24.06 4.59
CA GLU A 203 0.19 23.86 3.45
C GLU A 203 -1.27 23.81 3.94
N ASP A 204 -2.17 24.55 3.27
CA ASP A 204 -3.59 24.51 3.61
C ASP A 204 -4.19 23.14 3.26
N PRO A 205 -4.60 22.33 4.26
CA PRO A 205 -5.14 21.01 4.03
C PRO A 205 -6.45 21.01 3.21
N LEU A 206 -7.18 22.13 3.15
CA LEU A 206 -8.40 22.24 2.37
C LEU A 206 -8.15 22.32 0.86
N THR A 207 -6.92 22.61 0.44
CA THR A 207 -6.51 22.58 -0.97
C THR A 207 -6.19 21.17 -1.46
N LEU A 208 -6.09 20.19 -0.56
CA LEU A 208 -5.73 18.82 -0.84
C LEU A 208 -6.97 17.93 -0.98
N ARG A 209 -6.92 17.01 -1.94
CA ARG A 209 -7.92 15.94 -2.06
C ARG A 209 -7.86 15.01 -0.84
N GLU A 210 -9.01 14.51 -0.44
CA GLU A 210 -9.11 13.47 0.59
C GLU A 210 -8.54 12.14 0.09
N PRO A 211 -8.01 11.28 1.00
CA PRO A 211 -7.62 9.92 0.66
C PRO A 211 -8.74 9.10 0.01
N ALA A 212 -9.99 9.36 0.37
CA ALA A 212 -11.18 8.71 -0.20
C ALA A 212 -11.30 8.93 -1.72
N ALA A 213 -10.74 10.02 -2.27
CA ALA A 213 -10.76 10.26 -3.71
C ALA A 213 -9.90 9.27 -4.51
N LEU A 214 -8.86 8.68 -3.90
CA LEU A 214 -8.02 7.65 -4.52
C LEU A 214 -8.63 6.25 -4.39
N ALA A 215 -9.41 5.98 -3.35
CA ALA A 215 -9.85 4.64 -2.97
C ALA A 215 -10.62 3.89 -4.10
N PRO A 216 -11.54 4.50 -4.88
CA PRO A 216 -12.21 3.81 -5.99
C PRO A 216 -11.25 3.36 -7.10
N HIS A 217 -10.15 4.09 -7.32
CA HIS A 217 -9.12 3.72 -8.29
C HIS A 217 -8.31 2.51 -7.78
N LEU A 218 -8.00 2.48 -6.48
CA LEU A 218 -7.36 1.32 -5.84
C LEU A 218 -8.25 0.07 -5.96
N ALA A 219 -9.56 0.20 -5.72
CA ALA A 219 -10.50 -0.91 -5.88
C ALA A 219 -10.59 -1.39 -7.35
N THR A 220 -10.49 -0.48 -8.31
CA THR A 220 -10.46 -0.83 -9.72
C THR A 220 -9.17 -1.60 -10.08
N MET A 221 -8.01 -1.18 -9.60
CA MET A 221 -6.73 -1.90 -9.77
C MET A 221 -6.71 -3.25 -9.04
N ALA A 222 -7.45 -3.36 -7.94
CA ALA A 222 -7.60 -4.60 -7.17
C ALA A 222 -8.57 -5.60 -7.81
N ALA A 223 -9.39 -5.20 -8.77
CA ALA A 223 -10.39 -6.07 -9.40
C ALA A 223 -9.75 -7.16 -10.28
N ALA A 224 -10.42 -8.32 -10.39
CA ALA A 224 -9.97 -9.42 -11.25
C ALA A 224 -9.89 -9.03 -12.72
N SER A 225 -10.69 -8.07 -13.16
CA SER A 225 -10.70 -7.54 -14.54
C SER A 225 -9.52 -6.62 -14.89
N TRP A 226 -8.71 -6.21 -13.90
CA TRP A 226 -7.56 -5.34 -14.15
C TRP A 226 -6.44 -6.09 -14.88
N THR A 227 -5.88 -5.50 -15.94
CA THR A 227 -4.89 -6.17 -16.82
C THR A 227 -3.50 -5.54 -16.83
N GLU A 228 -3.39 -4.25 -16.45
CA GLU A 228 -2.10 -3.56 -16.42
C GLU A 228 -1.18 -4.13 -15.33
N THR A 229 0.11 -4.21 -15.63
CA THR A 229 1.14 -4.69 -14.70
C THR A 229 2.48 -4.02 -14.98
N GLY A 230 3.31 -3.88 -13.94
CA GLY A 230 4.63 -3.27 -14.05
C GLY A 230 4.58 -1.78 -14.40
N ARG A 231 3.50 -1.07 -14.07
CA ARG A 231 3.28 0.34 -14.42
C ARG A 231 3.01 1.19 -13.18
N LEU A 232 3.14 2.50 -13.35
CA LEU A 232 2.84 3.48 -12.32
C LEU A 232 1.48 4.15 -12.61
N PHE A 233 0.57 4.07 -11.63
CA PHE A 233 -0.66 4.88 -11.60
C PHE A 233 -0.35 6.20 -10.89
N ASP A 234 -0.36 7.29 -11.65
CA ASP A 234 -0.10 8.65 -11.17
C ASP A 234 -1.40 9.39 -10.92
N PHE A 235 -1.70 9.65 -9.65
CA PHE A 235 -2.87 10.40 -9.19
C PHE A 235 -2.54 11.85 -8.83
N SER A 236 -1.35 12.35 -9.15
CA SER A 236 -0.89 13.69 -8.75
C SER A 236 -1.56 14.83 -9.53
N GLY A 237 -2.05 14.56 -10.75
CA GLY A 237 -2.70 15.54 -11.63
C GLY A 237 -4.21 15.66 -11.42
N THR A 238 -4.86 16.48 -12.24
CA THR A 238 -6.33 16.60 -12.31
C THR A 238 -6.98 15.33 -12.81
N GLU A 239 -6.33 14.63 -13.75
CA GLU A 239 -6.74 13.33 -14.26
C GLU A 239 -5.67 12.29 -13.94
N PRO A 240 -6.06 11.08 -13.46
CA PRO A 240 -5.16 9.98 -13.25
C PRO A 240 -4.53 9.51 -14.56
N LYS A 241 -3.26 9.05 -14.49
CA LYS A 241 -2.53 8.53 -15.65
C LYS A 241 -1.83 7.23 -15.30
N ILE A 242 -1.80 6.30 -16.26
CA ILE A 242 -0.91 5.14 -16.19
C ILE A 242 0.30 5.44 -17.06
N THR A 243 1.48 5.35 -16.47
CA THR A 243 2.75 5.64 -17.16
C THR A 243 3.66 4.44 -17.11
N ASP A 244 4.48 4.30 -18.15
CA ASP A 244 5.58 3.34 -18.13
C ASP A 244 6.61 3.74 -17.07
N PHE A 245 7.33 2.76 -16.60
CA PHE A 245 8.43 2.97 -15.69
C PHE A 245 9.64 3.55 -16.43
N GLY A 246 10.41 4.38 -15.74
CA GLY A 246 11.54 5.06 -16.34
C GLY A 246 11.15 6.42 -16.91
N ARG A 247 10.52 7.28 -16.11
CA ARG A 247 10.36 8.68 -16.48
C ARG A 247 11.75 9.26 -16.77
N PRO A 248 11.96 9.95 -17.90
CA PRO A 248 13.22 10.65 -18.11
C PRO A 248 13.45 11.62 -16.96
N ILE A 249 14.64 11.60 -16.40
CA ILE A 249 15.16 12.50 -15.37
C ILE A 249 15.12 13.94 -15.90
#